data_7c0cab33b95e22c78c23127fd168b900
#
_entry.id   7c0cab33b95e22c78c23127fd168b900
#
_cell.length_a   1.000
_cell.length_b   1.000
_cell.length_c   1.000
_cell.angle_alpha   90.00
_cell.angle_beta   90.00
_cell.angle_gamma   90.00
#
_symmetry.space_group_name_H-M   'P 1'
#
loop_
_entity.id
_entity.type
_entity.pdbx_description
1 polymer ?
#
loop_
_entity_poly.entity_id
_entity_poly.type
_entity_poly.pdbx_seq_one_letter_code
_entity_poly.pdbx_strand_id
1 'polypeptide(L)'
;MAWKSPFLKMKFNTLDLHGIKHADVKIEVENYLYLNQEDCPILIICGNSQKMISLVEEVLVKIKSSFETGSGNNYGTIMVRSV
;
A
#
# COMPACT_ATOMS: atom_id res chain seq x y z
N MET A 1 -21.15 -19.08 6.01
CA MET A 1 -20.92 -18.61 6.19
C MET A 1 -20.78 -17.70 6.36
N ALA A 2 -21.23 -17.71 6.45
CA ALA A 2 -21.04 -16.71 6.70
C ALA A 2 -20.43 -15.88 7.32
N TRP A 3 -20.32 -16.36 7.62
CA TRP A 3 -19.74 -15.73 8.23
C TRP A 3 -19.07 -15.09 8.01
N LYS A 4 -19.52 -15.25 7.40
CA LYS A 4 -18.43 -14.38 7.45
C LYS A 4 -18.70 -13.18 8.26
N SER A 5 -17.76 -12.90 9.10
CA SER A 5 -17.87 -11.72 9.92
C SER A 5 -17.78 -10.48 9.07
N PRO A 6 -18.62 -9.48 9.30
CA PRO A 6 -18.48 -8.21 8.61
C PRO A 6 -17.11 -7.57 8.81
N PHE A 7 -16.48 -7.83 9.95
CA PHE A 7 -15.15 -7.29 10.22
C PHE A 7 -14.12 -7.73 9.22
N LEU A 8 -14.24 -8.96 8.75
CA LEU A 8 -13.28 -9.47 7.79
C LEU A 8 -13.36 -8.70 6.50
N LYS A 9 -14.56 -8.26 6.16
CA LYS A 9 -14.71 -7.49 4.94
C LYS A 9 -14.20 -6.09 5.06
N MET A 10 -14.00 -5.62 6.27
CA MET A 10 -13.52 -4.27 6.49
C MET A 10 -12.02 -4.19 6.56
N LYS A 11 -11.35 -5.33 6.50
CA LYS A 11 -9.90 -5.31 6.45
C LYS A 11 -9.47 -4.78 5.11
N PHE A 12 -8.44 -3.94 5.15
CA PHE A 12 -7.82 -3.47 3.94
C PHE A 12 -6.89 -4.54 3.40
N ASN A 13 -6.76 -4.61 2.09
CA ASN A 13 -5.65 -5.33 1.53
C ASN A 13 -4.38 -4.62 1.96
N THR A 14 -3.40 -5.39 2.37
CA THR A 14 -2.19 -4.83 2.91
C THR A 14 -0.98 -5.39 2.18
N LEU A 15 -0.12 -4.48 1.74
CA LEU A 15 1.16 -4.84 1.16
C LEU A 15 2.24 -4.43 2.15
N ASP A 16 2.88 -5.41 2.74
CA ASP A 16 3.93 -5.16 3.73
C ASP A 16 5.28 -5.27 3.04
N LEU A 17 5.99 -4.15 2.98
CA LEU A 17 7.28 -4.11 2.29
C LEU A 17 8.45 -4.45 3.20
N HIS A 18 8.14 -4.95 4.39
CA HIS A 18 9.19 -5.38 5.31
C HIS A 18 10.08 -6.42 4.63
N GLY A 19 11.38 -6.19 4.65
CA GLY A 19 12.30 -7.13 4.06
C GLY A 19 12.48 -7.03 2.55
N ILE A 20 11.72 -6.18 1.89
CA ILE A 20 11.87 -5.98 0.46
C ILE A 20 13.04 -5.03 0.20
N LYS A 21 13.91 -5.40 -0.71
CA LYS A 21 15.04 -4.55 -1.06
C LYS A 21 14.57 -3.32 -1.81
N HIS A 22 15.24 -2.20 -1.58
CA HIS A 22 14.85 -0.96 -2.25
C HIS A 22 14.82 -1.11 -3.77
N ALA A 23 15.73 -1.91 -4.32
CA ALA A 23 15.78 -2.10 -5.77
C ALA A 23 14.54 -2.79 -6.32
N ASP A 24 13.83 -3.53 -5.47
CA ASP A 24 12.66 -4.31 -5.90
C ASP A 24 11.35 -3.63 -5.56
N VAL A 25 11.39 -2.54 -4.79
CA VAL A 25 10.16 -1.95 -4.26
C VAL A 25 9.23 -1.47 -5.36
N LYS A 26 9.76 -0.77 -6.35
CA LYS A 26 8.90 -0.20 -7.38
C LYS A 26 8.16 -1.27 -8.16
N ILE A 27 8.85 -2.34 -8.51
CA ILE A 27 8.23 -3.43 -9.25
C ILE A 27 7.20 -4.14 -8.39
N GLU A 28 7.53 -4.41 -7.12
CA GLU A 28 6.62 -5.09 -6.23
C GLU A 28 5.35 -4.29 -6.00
N VAL A 29 5.50 -3.00 -5.77
CA VAL A 29 4.34 -2.14 -5.52
C VAL A 29 3.47 -2.05 -6.77
N GLU A 30 4.09 -1.82 -7.92
CA GLU A 30 3.34 -1.67 -9.15
C GLU A 30 2.56 -2.94 -9.47
N ASN A 31 3.22 -4.09 -9.37
CA ASN A 31 2.54 -5.36 -9.63
C ASN A 31 1.40 -5.60 -8.67
N TYR A 32 1.63 -5.35 -7.38
CA TYR A 32 0.59 -5.58 -6.39
C TYR A 32 -0.62 -4.70 -6.65
N LEU A 33 -0.37 -3.43 -6.97
CA LEU A 33 -1.47 -2.50 -7.19
C LEU A 33 -2.29 -2.88 -8.42
N TYR A 34 -1.64 -3.28 -9.49
CA TYR A 34 -2.38 -3.67 -10.68
C TYR A 34 -3.18 -4.95 -10.47
N LEU A 35 -2.61 -5.90 -9.73
CA LEU A 35 -3.31 -7.14 -9.46
C LEU A 35 -4.48 -6.97 -8.50
N ASN A 36 -4.45 -5.92 -7.69
CA ASN A 36 -5.46 -5.72 -6.65
C ASN A 36 -6.22 -4.42 -6.79
N GLN A 37 -6.24 -3.85 -7.98
CA GLN A 37 -6.81 -2.51 -8.13
C GLN A 37 -8.30 -2.45 -7.83
N GLU A 38 -8.99 -3.57 -7.91
CA GLU A 38 -10.40 -3.59 -7.57
C GLU A 38 -10.65 -3.78 -6.09
N ASP A 39 -9.59 -3.97 -5.33
CA ASP A 39 -9.70 -4.25 -3.90
C ASP A 39 -9.27 -3.06 -3.06
N CYS A 40 -9.27 -1.89 -3.63
CA CYS A 40 -8.95 -0.68 -2.87
C CYS A 40 -10.01 -0.45 -1.79
N PRO A 41 -9.64 0.17 -0.69
CA PRO A 41 -8.32 0.75 -0.44
C PRO A 41 -7.26 -0.29 -0.08
N ILE A 42 -6.02 0.03 -0.40
CA ILE A 42 -4.87 -0.83 -0.12
C ILE A 42 -3.94 -0.09 0.82
N LEU A 43 -3.54 -0.78 1.89
CA LEU A 43 -2.60 -0.20 2.84
C LEU A 43 -1.20 -0.72 2.54
N ILE A 44 -0.26 0.19 2.33
CA ILE A 44 1.12 -0.17 2.09
C ILE A 44 1.92 0.16 3.34
N ILE A 45 2.61 -0.82 3.88
CA ILE A 45 3.42 -0.64 5.08
C ILE A 45 4.87 -0.50 4.65
N CYS A 46 5.41 0.69 4.85
CA CYS A 46 6.77 1.03 4.44
C CYS A 46 7.77 0.95 5.59
N GLY A 47 7.28 1.01 6.82
CA GLY A 47 8.15 1.08 7.98
C GLY A 47 8.73 2.47 8.14
N ASN A 48 9.68 2.61 9.01
CA ASN A 48 10.28 3.91 9.35
C ASN A 48 11.37 4.31 8.37
N SER A 49 11.17 4.02 7.11
CA SER A 49 12.17 4.31 6.10
C SER A 49 11.69 5.39 5.16
N GLN A 50 12.25 6.57 5.26
CA GLN A 50 11.91 7.65 4.35
C GLN A 50 12.21 7.25 2.91
N LYS A 51 13.28 6.53 2.71
CA LYS A 51 13.64 6.05 1.38
C LYS A 51 12.55 5.17 0.80
N MET A 52 12.05 4.22 1.61
CA MET A 52 11.00 3.33 1.18
C MET A 52 9.73 4.10 0.85
N ILE A 53 9.37 5.04 1.71
CA ILE A 53 8.18 5.86 1.49
C ILE A 53 8.30 6.62 0.18
N SER A 54 9.46 7.21 -0.08
CA SER A 54 9.67 7.96 -1.32
C SER A 54 9.55 7.08 -2.54
N LEU A 55 10.10 5.87 -2.48
CA LEU A 55 10.02 4.96 -3.62
C LEU A 55 8.59 4.57 -3.92
N VAL A 56 7.80 4.32 -2.88
CA VAL A 56 6.40 3.97 -3.07
C VAL A 56 5.64 5.16 -3.66
N GLU A 57 5.90 6.35 -3.13
CA GLU A 57 5.21 7.54 -3.64
C GLU A 57 5.53 7.78 -5.11
N GLU A 58 6.76 7.51 -5.53
CA GLU A 58 7.12 7.67 -6.93
C GLU A 58 6.27 6.77 -7.83
N VAL A 59 6.05 5.54 -7.40
CA VAL A 59 5.22 4.63 -8.18
C VAL A 59 3.79 5.14 -8.24
N LEU A 60 3.25 5.57 -7.10
CA LEU A 60 1.86 5.99 -7.03
C LEU A 60 1.61 7.23 -7.88
N VAL A 61 2.57 8.15 -7.91
CA VAL A 61 2.46 9.32 -8.78
C VAL A 61 2.52 8.91 -10.24
N LYS A 62 3.44 8.00 -10.56
CA LYS A 62 3.62 7.55 -11.93
C LYS A 62 2.35 6.93 -12.50
N ILE A 63 1.66 6.11 -11.71
CA ILE A 63 0.45 5.45 -12.18
C ILE A 63 -0.80 6.26 -11.88
N LYS A 64 -0.62 7.47 -11.35
CA LYS A 64 -1.71 8.41 -11.09
C LYS A 64 -2.74 7.87 -10.12
N SER A 65 -2.27 7.16 -9.12
CA SER A 65 -3.11 6.66 -8.04
C SER A 65 -3.53 7.80 -7.11
N SER A 66 -4.66 7.60 -6.45
CA SER A 66 -5.09 8.46 -5.38
C SER A 66 -4.63 7.84 -4.07
N PHE A 67 -3.86 8.58 -3.27
CA PHE A 67 -3.29 8.01 -2.06
C PHE A 67 -3.07 9.08 -1.01
N GLU A 68 -2.89 8.63 0.23
CA GLU A 68 -2.53 9.49 1.35
C GLU A 68 -1.35 8.88 2.09
N THR A 69 -0.32 9.68 2.30
CA THR A 69 0.84 9.25 3.07
C THR A 69 0.58 9.51 4.54
N GLY A 70 0.79 8.49 5.37
CA GLY A 70 0.56 8.62 6.80
C GLY A 70 1.58 9.52 7.46
N SER A 71 1.16 10.13 8.56
CA SER A 71 2.02 10.97 9.36
C SER A 71 1.66 10.75 10.82
N GLY A 72 2.52 11.25 11.72
CA GLY A 72 2.27 11.05 13.14
C GLY A 72 2.21 9.57 13.48
N ASN A 73 1.10 9.16 14.07
CA ASN A 73 0.93 7.76 14.46
C ASN A 73 0.87 6.82 13.27
N ASN A 74 0.58 7.35 12.09
CA ASN A 74 0.48 6.55 10.89
C ASN A 74 1.72 6.63 10.01
N TYR A 75 2.78 7.23 10.52
CA TYR A 75 4.02 7.35 9.75
C TYR A 75 4.50 5.96 9.35
N GLY A 76 4.95 5.85 8.13
CA GLY A 76 5.42 4.56 7.63
C GLY A 76 4.38 3.79 6.86
N THR A 77 3.18 4.35 6.70
CA THR A 77 2.13 3.71 5.92
C THR A 77 1.64 4.65 4.83
N ILE A 78 1.09 4.05 3.78
CA ILE A 78 0.47 4.83 2.71
C ILE A 78 -0.84 4.13 2.37
N MET A 79 -1.93 4.89 2.38
CA MET A 79 -3.24 4.34 2.04
C MET A 79 -3.55 4.70 0.59
N VAL A 80 -3.69 3.68 -0.25
CA VAL A 80 -4.02 3.86 -1.66
C VAL A 80 -5.53 3.73 -1.80
N ARG A 81 -6.16 4.82 -2.23
CA ARG A 81 -7.62 4.85 -2.33
C ARG A 81 -8.11 4.32 -3.66
N SER A 82 -7.36 4.56 -4.71
CA SER A 82 -7.71 4.04 -6.03
C SER A 82 -6.45 3.97 -6.87
N VAL A 83 -6.47 3.09 -7.83
CA VAL A 83 -5.32 2.88 -8.72
C VAL A 83 -5.62 3.41 -10.10
#